data_54266d44ed2fe5717ed0ec86c57f96e3
#
_entry.id   54266d44ed2fe5717ed0ec86c57f96e3
#
_cell.length_a   1.000
_cell.length_b   1.000
_cell.length_c   1.000
_cell.angle_alpha   90.00
_cell.angle_beta   90.00
_cell.angle_gamma   90.00
#
_symmetry.space_group_name_H-M   'P 1'
#
loop_
_entity.id
_entity.type
_entity.pdbx_description
1 polymer ?
#
loop_
_entity_poly.entity_id
_entity_poly.type
_entity_poly.pdbx_seq_one_letter_code
_entity_poly.pdbx_strand_id
1 'polypeptide(L)'
;MKKLLLLFISALLAVSVQAQSNDKPGNWKLIVSDEYPADDVGVATYTVTTDFNADPTGVQDSRNAFQTALDKLGENRRGGTLFVPAGRYRISGKLYIPSGVTMRGEWKRPVKGQSIEGTILMVDSQGGNETESNSFITMEPSTALTYLSIWYPHQDPENIKPYPPTVLYGRDGVWGNEYCNVRHVTLVNSYSGIILSRSNGGGCPNIYDVYGTPLSRGIEIDNIADVGRFEWIHF
;
A
#
# COMPACT_ATOMS: atom_id res chain seq x y z
N MET A 1 28.21 13.60 -75.12
CA MET A 1 26.95 13.78 -74.33
C MET A 1 27.07 12.84 -73.12
N LYS A 2 27.39 13.40 -71.98
CA LYS A 2 27.50 12.68 -70.68
C LYS A 2 26.20 12.86 -69.93
N LYS A 3 25.49 11.76 -69.68
CA LYS A 3 24.31 11.74 -68.80
C LYS A 3 24.75 11.74 -67.33
N LEU A 4 24.42 12.79 -66.63
CA LEU A 4 24.62 12.90 -65.18
C LEU A 4 23.47 12.19 -64.47
N LEU A 5 23.77 11.12 -63.75
CA LEU A 5 22.81 10.38 -62.91
C LEU A 5 22.82 11.02 -61.51
N LEU A 6 21.80 11.76 -61.13
CA LEU A 6 21.59 12.25 -59.80
C LEU A 6 21.01 11.15 -58.93
N LEU A 7 21.80 10.64 -57.99
CA LEU A 7 21.27 9.77 -56.91
C LEU A 7 20.76 10.71 -55.79
N PHE A 8 19.44 10.69 -55.60
CA PHE A 8 18.82 11.23 -54.38
C PHE A 8 18.96 10.18 -53.28
N ILE A 9 19.82 10.42 -52.30
CA ILE A 9 19.86 9.71 -51.04
C ILE A 9 18.90 10.43 -50.11
N SER A 10 17.68 9.90 -49.94
CA SER A 10 16.78 10.34 -48.86
C SER A 10 17.24 9.71 -47.57
N ALA A 11 17.97 10.48 -46.77
CA ALA A 11 18.25 10.13 -45.37
C ALA A 11 16.95 10.29 -44.56
N LEU A 12 16.28 9.20 -44.25
CA LEU A 12 15.22 9.17 -43.24
C LEU A 12 15.91 9.36 -41.87
N LEU A 13 15.85 10.58 -41.34
CA LEU A 13 16.15 10.83 -39.92
C LEU A 13 14.96 10.28 -39.12
N ALA A 14 15.13 9.11 -38.57
CA ALA A 14 14.26 8.63 -37.51
C ALA A 14 14.57 9.46 -36.24
N VAL A 15 13.73 10.47 -35.99
CA VAL A 15 13.79 11.20 -34.72
C VAL A 15 13.11 10.30 -33.70
N SER A 16 13.89 9.58 -32.92
CA SER A 16 13.40 8.91 -31.71
C SER A 16 13.11 10.01 -30.67
N VAL A 17 11.87 10.37 -30.52
CA VAL A 17 11.43 11.23 -29.41
C VAL A 17 11.47 10.37 -28.13
N GLN A 18 12.59 10.38 -27.45
CA GLN A 18 12.64 9.90 -26.06
C GLN A 18 12.04 11.00 -25.20
N ALA A 19 10.81 10.79 -24.76
CA ALA A 19 10.20 11.63 -23.73
C ALA A 19 10.92 11.34 -22.40
N GLN A 20 12.01 12.07 -22.11
CA GLN A 20 12.56 12.12 -20.78
C GLN A 20 11.75 13.11 -19.95
N SER A 21 10.90 12.64 -19.06
CA SER A 21 10.35 13.50 -18.04
C SER A 21 11.43 13.75 -16.99
N ASN A 22 11.93 14.98 -16.92
CA ASN A 22 12.92 15.41 -15.92
C ASN A 22 12.30 15.78 -14.56
N ASP A 23 10.99 15.67 -14.42
CA ASP A 23 10.29 15.99 -13.18
C ASP A 23 10.12 14.74 -12.32
N LYS A 24 11.01 14.59 -11.38
CA LYS A 24 11.04 13.44 -10.49
C LYS A 24 10.53 13.78 -9.10
N PRO A 25 9.62 12.99 -8.64
CA PRO A 25 9.87 12.26 -7.41
C PRO A 25 9.86 10.75 -7.70
N GLY A 26 10.99 10.09 -7.42
CA GLY A 26 11.14 8.65 -7.61
C GLY A 26 11.72 8.26 -8.98
N ASN A 27 12.42 7.13 -9.01
CA ASN A 27 13.09 6.59 -10.20
C ASN A 27 12.13 5.84 -11.15
N TRP A 28 10.94 6.38 -11.38
CA TRP A 28 10.06 5.75 -12.37
C TRP A 28 10.25 6.37 -13.75
N LYS A 29 10.24 5.54 -14.76
CA LYS A 29 10.28 5.95 -16.16
C LYS A 29 8.93 5.63 -16.78
N LEU A 30 8.36 6.57 -17.52
CA LEU A 30 7.25 6.29 -18.41
C LEU A 30 7.84 5.85 -19.76
N ILE A 31 7.70 4.59 -20.09
CA ILE A 31 8.15 4.04 -21.35
C ILE A 31 6.95 3.85 -22.25
N VAL A 32 6.96 4.54 -23.39
CA VAL A 32 6.07 4.26 -24.51
C VAL A 32 6.94 3.72 -25.62
N SER A 33 6.99 2.40 -25.77
CA SER A 33 7.82 1.70 -26.72
C SER A 33 7.07 0.48 -27.25
N ASP A 34 7.34 0.10 -28.48
CA ASP A 34 6.82 -1.13 -29.07
C ASP A 34 7.46 -2.39 -28.44
N GLU A 35 8.57 -2.22 -27.74
CA GLU A 35 9.18 -3.24 -26.91
C GLU A 35 8.97 -2.87 -25.45
N TYR A 36 8.55 -3.83 -24.62
CA TYR A 36 8.39 -3.70 -23.17
C TYR A 36 9.62 -4.25 -22.45
N PRO A 37 10.70 -3.46 -22.26
CA PRO A 37 11.82 -3.91 -21.45
C PRO A 37 11.34 -4.01 -19.99
N ALA A 38 11.33 -5.23 -19.46
CA ALA A 38 10.76 -5.55 -18.15
C ALA A 38 11.48 -4.88 -16.98
N ASP A 39 12.72 -4.49 -17.18
CA ASP A 39 13.62 -3.94 -16.18
C ASP A 39 13.56 -2.41 -16.05
N ASP A 40 12.87 -1.72 -16.95
CA ASP A 40 12.77 -0.25 -16.97
C ASP A 40 11.42 0.28 -16.45
N VAL A 41 10.49 -0.59 -16.07
CA VAL A 41 9.15 -0.18 -15.61
C VAL A 41 9.19 0.19 -14.15
N GLY A 42 9.01 1.47 -13.83
CA GLY A 42 8.80 1.93 -12.47
C GLY A 42 7.45 1.47 -11.93
N VAL A 43 7.47 0.70 -10.84
CA VAL A 43 6.24 0.19 -10.19
C VAL A 43 5.71 1.10 -9.09
N ALA A 44 6.50 2.09 -8.70
CA ALA A 44 6.18 2.99 -7.59
C ALA A 44 6.85 4.37 -7.73
N THR A 45 6.31 5.34 -7.01
CA THR A 45 6.90 6.69 -6.88
C THR A 45 8.12 6.65 -5.97
N TYR A 46 8.03 5.91 -4.87
CA TYR A 46 9.11 5.69 -3.91
C TYR A 46 9.17 4.23 -3.48
N THR A 47 10.37 3.79 -3.13
CA THR A 47 10.64 2.52 -2.45
C THR A 47 11.10 2.81 -1.02
N VAL A 48 10.40 2.28 -0.02
CA VAL A 48 10.61 2.65 1.38
C VAL A 48 12.02 2.34 1.89
N THR A 49 12.66 1.29 1.37
CA THR A 49 14.02 0.89 1.78
C THR A 49 15.10 1.77 1.19
N THR A 50 15.04 2.04 -0.11
CA THR A 50 16.08 2.80 -0.83
C THR A 50 15.94 4.29 -0.68
N ASP A 51 14.72 4.81 -0.61
CA ASP A 51 14.47 6.25 -0.58
C ASP A 51 14.32 6.81 0.84
N PHE A 52 13.98 5.95 1.82
CA PHE A 52 13.72 6.36 3.21
C PHE A 52 14.43 5.50 4.26
N ASN A 53 15.28 4.56 3.85
CA ASN A 53 16.10 3.72 4.73
C ASN A 53 15.29 2.88 5.75
N ALA A 54 14.11 2.39 5.38
CA ALA A 54 13.38 1.42 6.20
C ALA A 54 14.19 0.12 6.32
N ASP A 55 14.18 -0.48 7.50
CA ASP A 55 14.90 -1.73 7.78
C ASP A 55 14.04 -2.96 7.47
N PRO A 56 14.33 -3.71 6.38
CA PRO A 56 13.59 -4.91 6.02
C PRO A 56 13.91 -6.14 6.86
N THR A 57 14.82 -6.03 7.83
CA THR A 57 15.19 -7.13 8.73
C THR A 57 14.31 -7.20 9.98
N GLY A 58 13.60 -6.11 10.30
CA GLY A 58 12.74 -5.97 11.48
C GLY A 58 13.50 -5.73 12.79
N VAL A 59 14.79 -5.45 12.72
CA VAL A 59 15.61 -5.13 13.91
C VAL A 59 15.38 -3.68 14.35
N GLN A 60 15.43 -2.76 13.40
CA GLN A 60 15.21 -1.34 13.68
C GLN A 60 13.75 -0.95 13.43
N ASP A 61 13.29 0.05 14.18
CA ASP A 61 11.95 0.61 13.97
C ASP A 61 11.90 1.42 12.68
N SER A 62 11.05 1.00 11.76
CA SER A 62 10.87 1.64 10.46
C SER A 62 9.70 2.64 10.41
N ARG A 63 8.99 2.86 11.53
CA ARG A 63 7.79 3.71 11.58
C ARG A 63 8.02 5.09 10.95
N ASN A 64 9.13 5.76 11.28
CA ASN A 64 9.42 7.09 10.77
C ASN A 64 9.72 7.10 9.27
N ALA A 65 10.43 6.09 8.76
CA ALA A 65 10.70 5.93 7.33
C ALA A 65 9.41 5.79 6.54
N PHE A 66 8.50 4.94 7.01
CA PHE A 66 7.19 4.76 6.40
C PHE A 66 6.36 6.03 6.42
N GLN A 67 6.22 6.68 7.59
CA GLN A 67 5.37 7.86 7.68
C GLN A 67 5.92 9.03 6.85
N THR A 68 7.23 9.25 6.87
CA THR A 68 7.86 10.29 6.04
C THR A 68 7.60 10.05 4.55
N ALA A 69 7.68 8.79 4.10
CA ALA A 69 7.40 8.43 2.72
C ALA A 69 5.92 8.69 2.35
N LEU A 70 5.00 8.30 3.22
CA LEU A 70 3.57 8.50 3.02
C LEU A 70 3.21 9.99 3.01
N ASP A 71 3.74 10.76 3.96
CA ASP A 71 3.51 12.21 4.04
C ASP A 71 4.00 12.91 2.78
N LYS A 72 5.19 12.53 2.29
CA LYS A 72 5.76 13.10 1.07
C LYS A 72 4.93 12.79 -0.19
N LEU A 73 4.32 11.62 -0.27
CA LEU A 73 3.38 11.28 -1.33
C LEU A 73 2.07 12.07 -1.22
N GLY A 74 1.62 12.36 0.00
CA GLY A 74 0.41 13.15 0.28
C GLY A 74 0.59 14.65 0.05
N GLU A 75 1.84 15.15 -0.05
CA GLU A 75 2.11 16.56 -0.26
C GLU A 75 1.43 17.11 -1.52
N ASN A 76 0.73 18.24 -1.37
CA ASN A 76 0.02 18.90 -2.45
C ASN A 76 -1.04 18.02 -3.16
N ARG A 77 -1.54 17.00 -2.49
CA ARG A 77 -2.52 16.04 -3.03
C ARG A 77 -2.09 15.35 -4.32
N ARG A 78 -0.79 15.16 -4.52
CA ARG A 78 -0.27 14.50 -5.72
C ARG A 78 -0.60 13.02 -5.74
N GLY A 79 -0.63 12.39 -4.56
CA GLY A 79 -0.78 10.95 -4.46
C GLY A 79 0.44 10.19 -4.96
N GLY A 80 0.27 8.90 -5.17
CA GLY A 80 1.33 8.04 -5.71
C GLY A 80 1.42 6.71 -4.98
N THR A 81 2.42 5.91 -5.34
CA THR A 81 2.62 4.59 -4.77
C THR A 81 3.92 4.53 -3.96
N LEU A 82 3.79 4.11 -2.70
CA LEU A 82 4.92 3.65 -1.88
C LEU A 82 5.07 2.15 -2.06
N PHE A 83 6.19 1.73 -2.65
CA PHE A 83 6.54 0.32 -2.73
C PHE A 83 7.29 -0.12 -1.48
N VAL A 84 6.89 -1.24 -0.94
CA VAL A 84 7.48 -1.87 0.25
C VAL A 84 7.99 -3.25 -0.17
N PRO A 85 9.29 -3.42 -0.44
CA PRO A 85 9.87 -4.70 -0.82
C PRO A 85 9.60 -5.81 0.20
N ALA A 86 9.76 -7.06 -0.22
CA ALA A 86 9.68 -8.19 0.69
C ALA A 86 10.66 -8.03 1.85
N GLY A 87 10.20 -8.31 3.07
CA GLY A 87 10.96 -8.15 4.30
C GLY A 87 10.04 -8.06 5.51
N ARG A 88 10.65 -7.95 6.69
CA ARG A 88 9.94 -7.74 7.96
C ARG A 88 10.24 -6.34 8.46
N TYR A 89 9.22 -5.54 8.68
CA TYR A 89 9.37 -4.16 9.12
C TYR A 89 8.74 -3.97 10.48
N ARG A 90 9.55 -3.66 11.48
CA ARG A 90 9.06 -3.32 12.81
C ARG A 90 8.49 -1.90 12.81
N ILE A 91 7.27 -1.75 13.28
CA ILE A 91 6.54 -0.48 13.30
C ILE A 91 6.03 -0.23 14.72
N SER A 92 6.63 0.72 15.43
CA SER A 92 6.33 1.02 16.85
C SER A 92 5.17 2.00 17.07
N GLY A 93 4.35 2.25 16.06
CA GLY A 93 3.27 3.23 16.20
C GLY A 93 2.29 3.19 15.05
N LYS A 94 1.54 4.26 14.92
CA LYS A 94 0.49 4.39 13.90
C LYS A 94 1.09 4.83 12.56
N LEU A 95 0.45 4.37 11.48
CA LEU A 95 0.67 4.85 10.13
C LEU A 95 -0.61 5.51 9.61
N TYR A 96 -0.43 6.59 8.89
CA TYR A 96 -1.49 7.35 8.26
C TYR A 96 -1.23 7.40 6.76
N ILE A 97 -2.20 6.93 5.96
CA ILE A 97 -2.12 6.93 4.51
C ILE A 97 -2.94 8.12 3.98
N PRO A 98 -2.29 9.18 3.48
CA PRO A 98 -2.97 10.36 2.96
C PRO A 98 -3.77 10.06 1.70
N SER A 99 -4.76 10.90 1.41
CA SER A 99 -5.61 10.79 0.22
C SER A 99 -4.80 10.64 -1.08
N GLY A 100 -5.23 9.73 -1.93
CA GLY A 100 -4.59 9.45 -3.22
C GLY A 100 -3.33 8.58 -3.14
N VAL A 101 -2.94 8.13 -1.96
CA VAL A 101 -1.72 7.33 -1.77
C VAL A 101 -2.03 5.84 -1.72
N THR A 102 -1.23 5.05 -2.42
CA THR A 102 -1.22 3.59 -2.36
C THR A 102 0.03 3.10 -1.63
N MET A 103 -0.14 2.29 -0.59
CA MET A 103 0.95 1.50 -0.01
C MET A 103 0.86 0.08 -0.56
N ARG A 104 1.90 -0.34 -1.29
CA ARG A 104 1.95 -1.63 -1.98
C ARG A 104 3.19 -2.39 -1.58
N GLY A 105 3.00 -3.63 -1.16
CA GLY A 105 4.08 -4.58 -0.90
C GLY A 105 4.20 -5.69 -1.94
N GLU A 106 4.88 -6.75 -1.54
CA GLU A 106 4.93 -8.05 -2.20
C GLU A 106 4.22 -9.07 -1.31
N TRP A 107 3.31 -9.84 -1.87
CA TRP A 107 2.48 -10.73 -1.08
C TRP A 107 2.32 -12.09 -1.76
N LYS A 108 2.33 -13.11 -0.94
CA LYS A 108 1.90 -14.43 -1.33
C LYS A 108 0.68 -14.83 -0.51
N ARG A 109 -0.26 -15.47 -1.17
CA ARG A 109 -1.43 -16.03 -0.50
C ARG A 109 -0.98 -16.99 0.61
N PRO A 110 -1.45 -16.84 1.85
CA PRO A 110 -1.05 -17.69 2.94
C PRO A 110 -1.53 -19.12 2.72
N VAL A 111 -0.71 -20.08 3.12
CA VAL A 111 -1.02 -21.50 3.07
C VAL A 111 -0.98 -22.05 4.49
N LYS A 112 -2.00 -22.82 4.90
CA LYS A 112 -2.10 -23.39 6.23
C LYS A 112 -0.84 -24.21 6.57
N GLY A 113 -0.25 -23.92 7.71
CA GLY A 113 0.97 -24.59 8.20
C GLY A 113 2.27 -24.10 7.59
N GLN A 114 2.24 -23.07 6.74
CA GLN A 114 3.43 -22.43 6.21
C GLN A 114 3.61 -21.03 6.81
N SER A 115 4.86 -20.57 6.84
CA SER A 115 5.17 -19.19 7.22
C SER A 115 4.67 -18.23 6.15
N ILE A 116 4.22 -17.05 6.58
CA ILE A 116 3.90 -15.95 5.68
C ILE A 116 5.18 -15.42 5.03
N GLU A 117 5.08 -15.06 3.76
CA GLU A 117 6.18 -14.54 2.94
C GLU A 117 5.82 -13.18 2.33
N GLY A 118 6.84 -12.49 1.82
CA GLY A 118 6.69 -11.18 1.19
C GLY A 118 6.88 -10.03 2.17
N THR A 119 6.12 -8.98 2.01
CA THR A 119 6.15 -7.79 2.87
C THR A 119 5.34 -8.03 4.14
N ILE A 120 5.98 -7.90 5.31
CA ILE A 120 5.37 -8.14 6.61
C ILE A 120 5.59 -6.91 7.50
N LEU A 121 4.51 -6.23 7.85
CA LEU A 121 4.53 -5.17 8.87
C LEU A 121 4.31 -5.80 10.24
N MET A 122 5.29 -5.70 11.12
CA MET A 122 5.23 -6.19 12.50
C MET A 122 4.78 -5.06 13.41
N VAL A 123 3.61 -5.21 14.02
CA VAL A 123 3.07 -4.22 14.97
C VAL A 123 3.79 -4.34 16.29
N ASP A 124 4.69 -3.41 16.58
CA ASP A 124 5.46 -3.36 17.83
C ASP A 124 4.65 -2.63 18.92
N SER A 125 3.64 -3.32 19.44
CA SER A 125 2.78 -2.86 20.53
C SER A 125 2.42 -4.04 21.43
N GLN A 126 2.25 -3.77 22.72
CA GLN A 126 1.87 -4.78 23.72
C GLN A 126 0.34 -4.94 23.86
N GLY A 127 -0.44 -4.15 23.14
CA GLY A 127 -1.89 -4.12 23.29
C GLY A 127 -2.35 -3.42 24.58
N GLY A 128 -3.56 -3.76 25.03
CA GLY A 128 -4.14 -3.26 26.28
C GLY A 128 -5.34 -2.33 26.09
N ASN A 129 -5.64 -1.88 24.88
CA ASN A 129 -6.84 -1.10 24.57
C ASN A 129 -7.29 -1.33 23.13
N GLU A 130 -8.51 -0.97 22.82
CA GLU A 130 -9.11 -1.10 21.48
C GLU A 130 -9.65 0.26 20.96
N THR A 131 -9.06 1.36 21.39
CA THR A 131 -9.48 2.71 20.99
C THR A 131 -9.22 2.93 19.50
N GLU A 132 -10.25 3.19 18.72
CA GLU A 132 -10.20 3.35 17.25
C GLU A 132 -9.24 4.46 16.79
N SER A 133 -9.18 5.59 17.50
CA SER A 133 -8.24 6.67 17.20
C SER A 133 -6.76 6.25 17.29
N ASN A 134 -6.49 5.07 17.81
CA ASN A 134 -5.18 4.45 17.89
C ASN A 134 -4.98 3.33 16.88
N SER A 135 -5.82 3.23 15.84
CA SER A 135 -5.68 2.23 14.78
C SER A 135 -4.24 2.19 14.24
N PHE A 136 -3.78 0.97 13.89
CA PHE A 136 -2.43 0.80 13.38
C PHE A 136 -2.23 1.50 12.03
N ILE A 137 -3.19 1.35 11.12
CA ILE A 137 -3.23 2.08 9.85
C ILE A 137 -4.55 2.82 9.74
N THR A 138 -4.48 4.14 9.58
CA THR A 138 -5.63 4.96 9.21
C THR A 138 -5.53 5.34 7.73
N MET A 139 -6.60 5.11 6.98
CA MET A 139 -6.68 5.36 5.54
C MET A 139 -7.60 6.54 5.27
N GLU A 140 -7.12 7.54 4.51
CA GLU A 140 -7.95 8.63 3.98
C GLU A 140 -8.67 8.24 2.67
N PRO A 141 -9.57 9.08 2.14
CA PRO A 141 -10.27 8.83 0.88
C PRO A 141 -9.32 8.54 -0.29
N SER A 142 -9.75 7.67 -1.21
CA SER A 142 -9.02 7.31 -2.43
C SER A 142 -7.64 6.71 -2.17
N THR A 143 -7.53 5.90 -1.13
CA THR A 143 -6.28 5.21 -0.74
C THR A 143 -6.33 3.72 -1.03
N ALA A 144 -5.16 3.09 -1.11
CA ALA A 144 -5.07 1.65 -1.20
C ALA A 144 -3.97 1.08 -0.30
N LEU A 145 -4.28 -0.05 0.33
CA LEU A 145 -3.36 -0.90 1.08
C LEU A 145 -3.35 -2.27 0.40
N THR A 146 -2.23 -2.64 -0.21
CA THR A 146 -2.22 -3.81 -1.09
C THR A 146 -0.96 -4.65 -0.99
N TYR A 147 -1.13 -5.97 -1.19
CA TYR A 147 -0.04 -6.92 -1.33
C TYR A 147 0.92 -7.00 -0.14
N LEU A 148 0.41 -7.08 1.08
CA LEU A 148 1.25 -7.20 2.27
C LEU A 148 0.56 -7.99 3.39
N SER A 149 1.34 -8.33 4.40
CA SER A 149 0.85 -8.94 5.63
C SER A 149 1.08 -8.02 6.83
N ILE A 150 0.17 -8.03 7.79
CA ILE A 150 0.28 -7.32 9.06
C ILE A 150 0.25 -8.36 10.17
N TRP A 151 1.27 -8.37 11.01
CA TRP A 151 1.45 -9.35 12.06
C TRP A 151 1.61 -8.69 13.43
N TYR A 152 0.93 -9.27 14.42
CA TYR A 152 1.00 -8.88 15.83
C TYR A 152 1.85 -9.90 16.60
N PRO A 153 3.19 -9.73 16.68
CA PRO A 153 4.09 -10.70 17.30
C PRO A 153 3.88 -10.86 18.80
N HIS A 154 3.33 -9.84 19.48
CA HIS A 154 3.08 -9.86 20.92
C HIS A 154 1.65 -10.28 21.29
N GLN A 155 0.83 -10.64 20.32
CA GLN A 155 -0.50 -11.19 20.56
C GLN A 155 -0.43 -12.69 20.70
N ASP A 156 -0.98 -13.17 21.79
CA ASP A 156 -1.08 -14.60 22.10
C ASP A 156 -2.53 -15.07 21.88
N PRO A 157 -2.80 -15.97 20.92
CA PRO A 157 -4.13 -16.51 20.69
C PRO A 157 -4.72 -17.28 21.88
N GLU A 158 -3.89 -17.78 22.80
CA GLU A 158 -4.34 -18.46 24.02
C GLU A 158 -4.62 -17.48 25.18
N ASN A 159 -4.08 -16.24 25.08
CA ASN A 159 -4.28 -15.19 26.06
C ASN A 159 -4.52 -13.84 25.36
N ILE A 160 -5.65 -13.74 24.69
CA ILE A 160 -6.00 -12.63 23.81
C ILE A 160 -6.05 -11.29 24.56
N LYS A 161 -5.27 -10.33 24.07
CA LYS A 161 -5.30 -8.95 24.54
C LYS A 161 -6.04 -8.05 23.54
N PRO A 162 -6.77 -7.03 24.00
CA PRO A 162 -7.35 -6.04 23.10
C PRO A 162 -6.26 -5.20 22.42
N TYR A 163 -6.44 -4.96 21.13
CA TYR A 163 -5.63 -4.05 20.32
C TYR A 163 -6.56 -3.11 19.56
N PRO A 164 -6.11 -1.90 19.23
CA PRO A 164 -6.81 -1.02 18.32
C PRO A 164 -7.01 -1.69 16.95
N PRO A 165 -7.95 -1.19 16.12
CA PRO A 165 -8.14 -1.70 14.78
C PRO A 165 -6.85 -1.73 13.98
N THR A 166 -6.66 -2.79 13.21
CA THR A 166 -5.50 -2.91 12.31
C THR A 166 -5.61 -1.90 11.18
N VAL A 167 -6.78 -1.80 10.56
CA VAL A 167 -7.06 -0.83 9.49
C VAL A 167 -8.36 -0.10 9.82
N LEU A 168 -8.30 1.22 9.84
CA LEU A 168 -9.46 2.10 9.99
C LEU A 168 -9.65 2.92 8.72
N TYR A 169 -10.85 2.87 8.15
CA TYR A 169 -11.25 3.73 7.06
C TYR A 169 -11.74 5.06 7.60
N GLY A 170 -11.06 6.11 7.16
CA GLY A 170 -11.39 7.46 7.50
C GLY A 170 -10.97 7.89 8.90
N ARG A 171 -11.25 9.11 9.21
CA ARG A 171 -11.10 9.69 10.54
C ARG A 171 -12.32 10.53 10.90
N ASP A 172 -12.52 10.72 12.16
CA ASP A 172 -13.62 11.54 12.66
C ASP A 172 -13.60 12.96 12.07
N GLY A 173 -14.77 13.44 11.68
CA GLY A 173 -14.94 14.78 11.11
C GLY A 173 -14.60 14.93 9.65
N VAL A 174 -14.15 13.89 8.95
CA VAL A 174 -13.88 13.93 7.51
C VAL A 174 -15.02 13.25 6.74
N TRP A 175 -15.73 14.00 5.94
CA TRP A 175 -16.73 13.49 5.02
C TRP A 175 -16.08 12.92 3.76
N GLY A 176 -16.71 11.90 3.16
CA GLY A 176 -16.28 11.38 1.88
C GLY A 176 -15.12 10.38 1.98
N ASN A 177 -15.11 9.52 2.98
CA ASN A 177 -14.17 8.39 3.09
C ASN A 177 -14.46 7.35 1.99
N GLU A 178 -14.31 7.75 0.74
CA GLU A 178 -14.69 6.99 -0.43
C GLU A 178 -13.49 6.35 -1.12
N TYR A 179 -13.76 5.26 -1.85
CA TYR A 179 -12.79 4.58 -2.70
C TYR A 179 -11.55 4.04 -1.97
N CYS A 180 -11.68 3.67 -0.70
CA CYS A 180 -10.61 2.99 0.01
C CYS A 180 -10.55 1.51 -0.39
N ASN A 181 -9.34 1.02 -0.67
CA ASN A 181 -9.12 -0.35 -1.14
C ASN A 181 -8.17 -1.09 -0.20
N VAL A 182 -8.57 -2.28 0.27
CA VAL A 182 -7.68 -3.25 0.92
C VAL A 182 -7.71 -4.54 0.11
N ARG A 183 -6.59 -4.88 -0.51
CA ARG A 183 -6.55 -6.01 -1.45
C ARG A 183 -5.29 -6.84 -1.27
N HIS A 184 -5.44 -8.18 -1.30
CA HIS A 184 -4.32 -9.11 -1.14
C HIS A 184 -3.55 -8.84 0.16
N VAL A 185 -4.28 -8.82 1.27
CA VAL A 185 -3.73 -8.53 2.60
C VAL A 185 -3.94 -9.73 3.52
N THR A 186 -2.94 -10.02 4.36
CA THR A 186 -3.06 -11.02 5.41
C THR A 186 -2.98 -10.35 6.78
N LEU A 187 -3.96 -10.61 7.64
CA LEU A 187 -4.02 -10.10 9.02
C LEU A 187 -3.69 -11.25 9.98
N VAL A 188 -2.50 -11.24 10.58
CA VAL A 188 -2.06 -12.33 11.47
C VAL A 188 -2.20 -11.91 12.92
N ASN A 189 -3.06 -12.61 13.66
CA ASN A 189 -3.34 -12.39 15.08
C ASN A 189 -3.78 -10.97 15.42
N SER A 190 -4.44 -10.28 14.51
CA SER A 190 -5.06 -8.99 14.80
C SER A 190 -6.21 -9.19 15.80
N TYR A 191 -6.37 -8.30 16.77
CA TYR A 191 -7.55 -8.31 17.65
C TYR A 191 -8.77 -7.85 16.85
N SER A 192 -8.68 -6.70 16.22
CA SER A 192 -9.68 -6.14 15.31
C SER A 192 -9.02 -5.88 13.96
N GLY A 193 -9.60 -6.43 12.89
CA GLY A 193 -9.05 -6.36 11.55
C GLY A 193 -9.33 -5.01 10.87
N ILE A 194 -10.37 -4.96 10.02
CA ILE A 194 -10.70 -3.78 9.21
C ILE A 194 -12.00 -3.17 9.73
N ILE A 195 -11.95 -1.91 10.10
CA ILE A 195 -13.13 -1.13 10.52
C ILE A 195 -13.39 -0.03 9.51
N LEU A 196 -14.62 -0.01 8.98
CA LEU A 196 -15.12 1.10 8.19
C LEU A 196 -15.79 2.09 9.15
N SER A 197 -15.31 3.33 9.12
CA SER A 197 -15.67 4.36 10.11
C SER A 197 -17.16 4.50 10.34
N ARG A 198 -17.54 4.57 11.61
CA ARG A 198 -18.91 4.71 12.07
C ARG A 198 -19.47 6.12 11.97
N SER A 199 -18.61 7.12 11.92
CA SER A 199 -19.02 8.51 12.13
C SER A 199 -19.31 9.30 10.85
N ASN A 200 -18.77 8.90 9.71
CA ASN A 200 -18.74 9.80 8.53
C ASN A 200 -19.19 9.20 7.20
N GLY A 201 -19.84 8.07 7.21
CA GLY A 201 -20.26 7.38 5.98
C GLY A 201 -19.10 7.13 5.02
N GLY A 202 -18.80 5.89 4.74
CA GLY A 202 -17.86 5.49 3.69
C GLY A 202 -18.62 5.18 2.40
N GLY A 203 -18.08 5.59 1.25
CA GLY A 203 -18.60 5.20 -0.06
C GLY A 203 -17.63 4.26 -0.77
N CYS A 204 -18.18 3.33 -1.53
CA CYS A 204 -17.44 2.46 -2.45
C CYS A 204 -16.19 1.76 -1.88
N PRO A 205 -16.21 1.23 -0.64
CA PRO A 205 -15.08 0.46 -0.13
C PRO A 205 -14.90 -0.82 -0.96
N ASN A 206 -13.65 -1.19 -1.19
CA ASN A 206 -13.31 -2.43 -1.89
C ASN A 206 -12.34 -3.25 -1.04
N ILE A 207 -12.83 -4.33 -0.45
CA ILE A 207 -12.04 -5.29 0.32
C ILE A 207 -12.03 -6.61 -0.44
N TYR A 208 -10.86 -6.99 -0.94
CA TYR A 208 -10.74 -8.11 -1.83
C TYR A 208 -9.54 -8.98 -1.50
N ASP A 209 -9.75 -10.31 -1.46
CA ASP A 209 -8.71 -11.32 -1.25
C ASP A 209 -7.93 -11.07 0.05
N VAL A 210 -8.67 -11.02 1.16
CA VAL A 210 -8.14 -10.81 2.51
C VAL A 210 -8.16 -12.10 3.30
N TYR A 211 -7.02 -12.43 3.87
CA TYR A 211 -6.83 -13.61 4.72
C TYR A 211 -6.49 -13.20 6.14
N GLY A 212 -6.69 -14.11 7.07
CA GLY A 212 -6.15 -13.85 8.40
C GLY A 212 -6.71 -14.67 9.53
N THR A 213 -6.24 -14.32 10.70
CA THR A 213 -6.66 -14.86 12.00
C THR A 213 -7.05 -13.71 12.94
N PRO A 214 -8.10 -12.94 12.62
CA PRO A 214 -8.57 -11.92 13.55
C PRO A 214 -9.19 -12.61 14.77
N LEU A 215 -8.84 -12.15 15.96
CA LEU A 215 -9.16 -12.85 17.22
C LEU A 215 -10.45 -12.35 17.88
N SER A 216 -10.98 -11.20 17.45
CA SER A 216 -12.24 -10.64 17.93
C SER A 216 -13.15 -10.26 16.77
N ARG A 217 -12.70 -9.35 15.90
CA ARG A 217 -13.49 -8.86 14.76
C ARG A 217 -12.66 -8.92 13.49
N GLY A 218 -13.18 -9.53 12.44
CA GLY A 218 -12.53 -9.58 11.13
C GLY A 218 -12.72 -8.27 10.36
N ILE A 219 -13.99 -8.01 9.99
CA ILE A 219 -14.40 -6.77 9.32
C ILE A 219 -15.64 -6.25 10.06
N GLU A 220 -15.61 -4.97 10.38
CA GLU A 220 -16.75 -4.26 10.93
C GLU A 220 -17.19 -3.17 9.95
N ILE A 221 -18.45 -3.20 9.56
CA ILE A 221 -19.04 -2.29 8.59
C ILE A 221 -20.15 -1.53 9.28
N ASP A 222 -20.02 -0.22 9.33
CA ASP A 222 -21.03 0.67 9.83
C ASP A 222 -21.11 1.94 8.97
N ASN A 223 -22.33 2.47 8.79
CA ASN A 223 -22.59 3.74 8.12
C ASN A 223 -21.95 3.87 6.71
N ILE A 224 -22.11 2.86 5.87
CA ILE A 224 -21.72 2.93 4.46
C ILE A 224 -22.88 3.52 3.66
N ALA A 225 -22.60 4.60 2.93
CA ALA A 225 -23.58 5.35 2.18
C ALA A 225 -23.76 4.89 0.73
N ASP A 226 -22.86 4.07 0.19
CA ASP A 226 -22.86 3.63 -1.21
C ASP A 226 -22.36 2.18 -1.34
N VAL A 227 -22.27 1.68 -2.56
CA VAL A 227 -21.95 0.28 -2.87
C VAL A 227 -20.57 -0.11 -2.38
N GLY A 228 -20.49 -1.00 -1.40
CA GLY A 228 -19.27 -1.67 -0.96
C GLY A 228 -19.08 -3.02 -1.66
N ARG A 229 -17.82 -3.41 -1.91
CA ARG A 229 -17.47 -4.73 -2.42
C ARG A 229 -16.58 -5.46 -1.42
N PHE A 230 -17.03 -6.65 -1.01
CA PHE A 230 -16.36 -7.51 -0.03
C PHE A 230 -16.31 -8.92 -0.62
N GLU A 231 -15.15 -9.29 -1.16
CA GLU A 231 -15.03 -10.53 -1.90
C GLU A 231 -13.76 -11.30 -1.46
N TRP A 232 -13.83 -12.63 -1.44
CA TRP A 232 -12.71 -13.50 -1.10
C TRP A 232 -12.11 -13.21 0.30
N ILE A 233 -13.00 -13.21 1.31
CA ILE A 233 -12.60 -13.02 2.71
C ILE A 233 -12.46 -14.39 3.39
N HIS A 234 -11.28 -14.66 3.95
CA HIS A 234 -10.93 -15.94 4.57
C HIS A 234 -10.33 -15.72 5.98
N PHE A 235 -11.14 -15.91 6.99
CA PHE A 235 -10.75 -15.82 8.40
C PHE A 235 -10.90 -17.14 9.13
#